data_e01d81a8c1c8f151690a9ca9eceb9ca8
#
_entry.id   e01d81a8c1c8f151690a9ca9eceb9ca8
#
_cell.length_a   1.000
_cell.length_b   1.000
_cell.length_c   1.000
_cell.angle_alpha   90.00
_cell.angle_beta   90.00
_cell.angle_gamma   90.00
#
_symmetry.space_group_name_H-M   'P 1'
#
loop_
_entity.id
_entity.type
_entity.pdbx_description
1 polymer ?
#
loop_
_entity_poly.entity_id
_entity_poly.type
_entity_poly.pdbx_seq_one_letter_code
_entity_poly.pdbx_strand_id
1 'polypeptide(L)'
;MTAGGNAVDAAIAANSVLAVTAQHMCGLGGDLFALVHTGTGPPACLNASGRSGSGADPAGLLAEGFTSMPHRGDVRSVPVPGCIDGWWALHQRFGSLPMADLLAPAIRLATDGFAASALLARAAGRIRDVHGAQDFAGLTGPGSLVKRPGVAAVLRSLAEGGRDGVYLGAFGEELLAVGDGEYTPSDLAMPGADWVDPLGVEVWGHRVWTVPPNSQGYLALAAARIAEGLDLPGEEDPLRAHLLVEAARMAGHDRPDVLHEHADGRALLDDARLRARRSAIRRDSAATLGDSWQDGDTTYLCAVDGNGMGVSLIQSNADGFGSHLTLPDLGVFLHNRGIGFNLDPGHPACYGPGRRPPHTLAPVLVTRPDGRLRAVLGTMGGDAQPQIVLQMLARMLLDGADPGHVVGGGRWVLTGGGTGFSTWEDPDALKVVVEEHAPVGWVPGLN
;
A
#
# COMPACT_ATOMS: atom_id res chain seq x y z
N MET A 1 -3.36 -22.57 -6.20
CA MET A 1 -4.63 -23.09 -6.79
C MET A 1 -4.47 -24.50 -7.36
N THR A 2 -3.47 -24.81 -8.18
CA THR A 2 -3.28 -26.16 -8.74
C THR A 2 -3.12 -27.30 -7.71
N ALA A 3 -2.68 -26.98 -6.50
CA ALA A 3 -2.57 -27.93 -5.37
C ALA A 3 -3.90 -28.07 -4.58
N GLY A 4 -4.99 -27.52 -5.03
CA GLY A 4 -6.30 -27.55 -4.36
C GLY A 4 -6.59 -26.39 -3.43
N GLY A 5 -5.70 -25.39 -3.33
CA GLY A 5 -5.90 -24.17 -2.55
C GLY A 5 -6.84 -23.17 -3.22
N ASN A 6 -7.36 -22.23 -2.41
CA ASN A 6 -8.23 -21.14 -2.86
C ASN A 6 -7.45 -19.86 -3.23
N ALA A 7 -8.16 -18.76 -3.52
CA ALA A 7 -7.55 -17.49 -3.90
C ALA A 7 -6.70 -16.87 -2.76
N VAL A 8 -7.08 -17.07 -1.50
CA VAL A 8 -6.30 -16.58 -0.33
C VAL A 8 -5.00 -17.35 -0.19
N ASP A 9 -5.03 -18.67 -0.32
CA ASP A 9 -3.82 -19.51 -0.32
C ASP A 9 -2.85 -19.08 -1.42
N ALA A 10 -3.37 -18.82 -2.62
CA ALA A 10 -2.58 -18.36 -3.76
C ALA A 10 -1.97 -16.96 -3.50
N ALA A 11 -2.73 -16.05 -2.89
CA ALA A 11 -2.26 -14.71 -2.57
C ALA A 11 -1.12 -14.73 -1.52
N ILE A 12 -1.28 -15.51 -0.44
CA ILE A 12 -0.23 -15.69 0.58
C ILE A 12 1.03 -16.29 -0.04
N ALA A 13 0.89 -17.38 -0.81
CA ALA A 13 2.03 -18.04 -1.44
C ALA A 13 2.78 -17.12 -2.42
N ALA A 14 2.06 -16.35 -3.25
CA ALA A 14 2.66 -15.38 -4.16
C ALA A 14 3.35 -14.23 -3.41
N ASN A 15 2.67 -13.67 -2.40
CA ASN A 15 3.23 -12.56 -1.62
C ASN A 15 4.47 -12.99 -0.82
N SER A 16 4.49 -14.20 -0.25
CA SER A 16 5.66 -14.72 0.45
C SER A 16 6.88 -14.89 -0.47
N VAL A 17 6.68 -15.31 -1.72
CA VAL A 17 7.73 -15.34 -2.74
C VAL A 17 8.22 -13.93 -3.07
N LEU A 18 7.31 -12.97 -3.26
CA LEU A 18 7.69 -11.58 -3.52
C LEU A 18 8.43 -10.94 -2.33
N ALA A 19 8.03 -11.24 -1.10
CA ALA A 19 8.74 -10.79 0.10
C ALA A 19 10.18 -11.31 0.19
N VAL A 20 10.50 -12.44 -0.45
CA VAL A 20 11.87 -12.96 -0.61
C VAL A 20 12.58 -12.30 -1.79
N THR A 21 11.94 -12.20 -2.95
CA THR A 21 12.60 -11.87 -4.23
C THR A 21 12.52 -10.39 -4.61
N ALA A 22 11.57 -9.64 -4.05
CA ALA A 22 11.34 -8.22 -4.32
C ALA A 22 11.51 -7.34 -3.07
N GLN A 23 12.49 -7.65 -2.24
CA GLN A 23 12.74 -7.01 -0.93
C GLN A 23 12.91 -5.48 -1.01
N HIS A 24 13.26 -4.95 -2.15
CA HIS A 24 13.34 -3.50 -2.37
C HIS A 24 11.96 -2.82 -2.39
N MET A 25 10.86 -3.58 -2.51
CA MET A 25 9.49 -3.06 -2.60
C MET A 25 8.60 -3.54 -1.45
N CYS A 26 8.78 -4.77 -1.01
CA CYS A 26 7.94 -5.45 -0.04
C CYS A 26 8.76 -6.47 0.77
N GLY A 27 8.28 -6.90 1.95
CA GLY A 27 9.04 -7.86 2.76
C GLY A 27 8.36 -8.20 4.08
N LEU A 28 8.98 -9.15 4.82
CA LEU A 28 8.48 -9.62 6.12
C LEU A 28 8.40 -8.51 7.17
N GLY A 29 9.28 -7.51 7.08
CA GLY A 29 9.28 -6.33 7.96
C GLY A 29 8.41 -5.19 7.43
N GLY A 30 7.49 -5.45 6.51
CA GLY A 30 6.54 -4.50 5.94
C GLY A 30 5.13 -4.59 6.54
N ASP A 31 4.20 -3.96 5.85
CA ASP A 31 2.79 -3.86 6.18
C ASP A 31 1.88 -4.44 5.07
N LEU A 32 0.60 -4.66 5.38
CA LEU A 32 -0.33 -5.31 4.46
C LEU A 32 -1.77 -4.85 4.66
N PHE A 33 -2.50 -4.69 3.54
CA PHE A 33 -3.95 -4.63 3.52
C PHE A 33 -4.52 -5.66 2.54
N ALA A 34 -5.72 -6.18 2.84
CA ALA A 34 -6.42 -7.08 1.92
C ALA A 34 -7.94 -6.90 1.95
N LEU A 35 -8.55 -7.09 0.78
CA LEU A 35 -9.98 -7.31 0.63
C LEU A 35 -10.20 -8.74 0.13
N VAL A 36 -11.10 -9.47 0.75
CA VAL A 36 -11.47 -10.85 0.38
C VAL A 36 -12.95 -10.94 0.13
N HIS A 37 -13.33 -11.25 -1.10
CA HIS A 37 -14.72 -11.48 -1.50
C HIS A 37 -14.98 -12.98 -1.61
N THR A 38 -16.05 -13.47 -0.99
CA THR A 38 -16.36 -14.90 -0.87
C THR A 38 -17.59 -15.33 -1.69
N GLY A 39 -17.87 -14.64 -2.78
CA GLY A 39 -18.97 -14.98 -3.70
C GLY A 39 -20.03 -13.90 -3.81
N THR A 40 -20.62 -13.45 -2.72
CA THR A 40 -21.66 -12.41 -2.70
C THR A 40 -21.51 -11.47 -1.51
N GLY A 41 -22.06 -10.26 -1.62
CA GLY A 41 -22.07 -9.25 -0.54
C GLY A 41 -20.79 -8.41 -0.46
N PRO A 42 -20.60 -7.67 0.65
CA PRO A 42 -19.40 -6.88 0.85
C PRO A 42 -18.17 -7.77 1.12
N PRO A 43 -16.97 -7.36 0.70
CA PRO A 43 -15.75 -8.11 1.01
C PRO A 43 -15.41 -8.02 2.49
N ALA A 44 -14.77 -9.05 3.04
CA ALA A 44 -14.04 -8.94 4.29
C ALA A 44 -12.81 -8.04 4.06
N CYS A 45 -12.51 -7.18 5.04
CA CYS A 45 -11.45 -6.19 4.94
C CYS A 45 -10.45 -6.36 6.08
N LEU A 46 -9.17 -6.55 5.75
CA LEU A 46 -8.06 -6.71 6.69
C LEU A 46 -7.16 -5.49 6.67
N ASN A 47 -6.89 -4.94 7.85
CA ASN A 47 -5.89 -3.91 8.10
C ASN A 47 -4.75 -4.51 8.94
N ALA A 48 -3.62 -4.74 8.33
CA ALA A 48 -2.38 -5.18 8.96
C ALA A 48 -1.25 -4.18 8.72
N SER A 49 -1.54 -2.88 8.94
CA SER A 49 -0.59 -1.77 8.70
C SER A 49 0.40 -1.53 9.83
N GLY A 50 0.31 -2.32 10.91
CA GLY A 50 1.16 -2.11 12.08
C GLY A 50 0.76 -0.91 12.93
N ARG A 51 1.34 -0.84 14.13
CA ARG A 51 1.17 0.27 15.07
C ARG A 51 2.54 0.71 15.58
N SER A 52 2.70 2.00 15.88
CA SER A 52 3.85 2.49 16.65
C SER A 52 3.96 1.75 17.97
N GLY A 53 5.16 1.59 18.47
CA GLY A 53 5.40 0.97 19.76
C GLY A 53 4.84 1.76 20.93
N SER A 54 4.74 1.12 22.09
CA SER A 54 4.29 1.77 23.33
C SER A 54 5.32 2.80 23.87
N GLY A 55 6.56 2.76 23.37
CA GLY A 55 7.62 3.75 23.68
C GLY A 55 7.59 5.00 22.80
N ALA A 56 6.66 5.11 21.86
CA ALA A 56 6.56 6.24 20.93
C ALA A 56 6.45 7.60 21.64
N ASP A 57 7.46 8.46 21.44
CA ASP A 57 7.58 9.78 22.09
C ASP A 57 7.73 10.91 21.04
N PRO A 58 6.65 11.58 20.66
CA PRO A 58 6.72 12.73 19.75
C PRO A 58 7.44 13.94 20.38
N ALA A 59 7.38 14.10 21.70
CA ALA A 59 8.05 15.21 22.36
C ALA A 59 9.57 15.06 22.33
N GLY A 60 10.09 13.83 22.44
CA GLY A 60 11.50 13.52 22.26
C GLY A 60 11.99 13.89 20.86
N LEU A 61 11.26 13.52 19.79
CA LEU A 61 11.60 13.92 18.42
C LEU A 61 11.65 15.44 18.24
N LEU A 62 10.66 16.17 18.75
CA LEU A 62 10.64 17.63 18.69
C LEU A 62 11.80 18.26 19.46
N ALA A 63 12.16 17.71 20.64
CA ALA A 63 13.30 18.19 21.44
C ALA A 63 14.64 17.96 20.74
N GLU A 64 14.75 16.91 19.92
CA GLU A 64 15.91 16.64 19.06
C GLU A 64 15.95 17.54 17.81
N GLY A 65 14.92 18.34 17.56
CA GLY A 65 14.87 19.30 16.46
C GLY A 65 14.21 18.76 15.19
N PHE A 66 13.57 17.59 15.23
CA PHE A 66 12.78 17.09 14.09
C PHE A 66 11.51 17.92 13.88
N THR A 67 11.21 18.27 12.66
CA THR A 67 9.96 18.94 12.23
C THR A 67 8.99 18.00 11.55
N SER A 68 9.47 16.80 11.17
CA SER A 68 8.71 15.69 10.58
C SER A 68 9.32 14.37 11.04
N MET A 69 8.62 13.27 10.84
CA MET A 69 9.14 11.94 11.17
C MET A 69 10.46 11.67 10.44
N PRO A 70 11.44 11.03 11.10
CA PRO A 70 12.69 10.64 10.45
C PRO A 70 12.42 9.67 9.30
N HIS A 71 13.10 9.89 8.17
CA HIS A 71 12.84 9.13 6.95
C HIS A 71 13.53 7.75 6.95
N ARG A 72 14.80 7.69 7.40
CA ARG A 72 15.63 6.48 7.40
C ARG A 72 16.59 6.46 8.58
N GLY A 73 17.01 5.25 8.95
CA GLY A 73 18.01 5.04 10.00
C GLY A 73 17.50 5.29 11.43
N ASP A 74 16.19 5.47 11.59
CA ASP A 74 15.58 5.73 12.89
C ASP A 74 14.38 4.80 13.10
N VAL A 75 14.39 4.04 14.19
CA VAL A 75 13.36 3.04 14.48
C VAL A 75 12.01 3.66 14.79
N ARG A 76 11.96 4.92 15.22
CA ARG A 76 10.71 5.65 15.50
C ARG A 76 9.83 5.81 14.23
N SER A 77 10.41 5.67 13.04
CA SER A 77 9.66 5.62 11.78
C SER A 77 9.15 4.22 11.41
N VAL A 78 9.38 3.22 12.26
CA VAL A 78 9.02 1.81 12.01
C VAL A 78 7.87 1.40 12.91
N PRO A 79 6.60 1.37 12.47
CA PRO A 79 5.56 0.64 13.18
C PRO A 79 5.89 -0.85 13.30
N VAL A 80 5.34 -1.54 14.28
CA VAL A 80 5.48 -3.01 14.38
C VAL A 80 5.07 -3.63 13.05
N PRO A 81 5.94 -4.40 12.37
CA PRO A 81 5.63 -4.96 11.06
C PRO A 81 4.37 -5.82 11.06
N GLY A 82 3.43 -5.53 10.16
CA GLY A 82 2.13 -6.20 10.12
C GLY A 82 1.98 -7.27 9.03
N CYS A 83 2.92 -7.40 8.10
CA CYS A 83 2.80 -8.31 6.96
C CYS A 83 2.53 -9.77 7.38
N ILE A 84 3.30 -10.29 8.33
CA ILE A 84 3.18 -11.67 8.83
C ILE A 84 1.86 -11.85 9.58
N ASP A 85 1.46 -10.88 10.41
CA ASP A 85 0.15 -10.86 11.07
C ASP A 85 -0.99 -10.91 10.04
N GLY A 86 -0.85 -10.15 8.94
CA GLY A 86 -1.83 -10.14 7.86
C GLY A 86 -1.95 -11.50 7.17
N TRP A 87 -0.84 -12.16 6.84
CA TRP A 87 -0.86 -13.52 6.27
C TRP A 87 -1.51 -14.51 7.23
N TRP A 88 -1.15 -14.43 8.50
CA TRP A 88 -1.72 -15.32 9.53
C TRP A 88 -3.23 -15.13 9.66
N ALA A 89 -3.70 -13.89 9.79
CA ALA A 89 -5.12 -13.56 9.89
C ALA A 89 -5.93 -14.01 8.64
N LEU A 90 -5.39 -13.79 7.43
CA LEU A 90 -5.97 -14.26 6.18
C LEU A 90 -6.09 -15.79 6.16
N HIS A 91 -5.02 -16.49 6.53
CA HIS A 91 -4.98 -17.95 6.54
C HIS A 91 -5.95 -18.53 7.57
N GLN A 92 -5.98 -18.00 8.80
CA GLN A 92 -6.88 -18.49 9.86
C GLN A 92 -8.35 -18.37 9.49
N ARG A 93 -8.71 -17.35 8.71
CA ARG A 93 -10.12 -17.11 8.35
C ARG A 93 -10.53 -17.77 7.04
N PHE A 94 -9.66 -17.86 6.08
CA PHE A 94 -9.99 -18.26 4.72
C PHE A 94 -9.07 -19.32 4.11
N GLY A 95 -7.93 -19.61 4.73
CA GLY A 95 -6.98 -20.60 4.22
C GLY A 95 -7.58 -22.00 4.14
N SER A 96 -7.19 -22.77 3.14
CA SER A 96 -7.61 -24.14 2.93
C SER A 96 -6.45 -25.14 2.94
N LEU A 97 -5.24 -24.70 2.61
CA LEU A 97 -4.03 -25.50 2.65
C LEU A 97 -3.22 -25.19 3.92
N PRO A 98 -2.38 -26.12 4.40
CA PRO A 98 -1.44 -25.85 5.49
C PRO A 98 -0.52 -24.66 5.19
N MET A 99 -0.26 -23.80 6.17
CA MET A 99 0.63 -22.64 6.00
C MET A 99 2.02 -23.07 5.50
N ALA A 100 2.52 -24.22 5.95
CA ALA A 100 3.80 -24.76 5.52
C ALA A 100 3.87 -25.02 4.01
N ASP A 101 2.77 -25.49 3.42
CA ASP A 101 2.69 -25.72 1.96
C ASP A 101 2.70 -24.40 1.18
N LEU A 102 2.03 -23.37 1.71
CA LEU A 102 1.98 -22.05 1.09
C LEU A 102 3.35 -21.36 1.10
N LEU A 103 4.10 -21.52 2.18
CA LEU A 103 5.41 -20.89 2.36
C LEU A 103 6.57 -21.69 1.74
N ALA A 104 6.37 -22.98 1.42
CA ALA A 104 7.43 -23.85 0.90
C ALA A 104 8.16 -23.28 -0.34
N PRO A 105 7.51 -22.66 -1.34
CA PRO A 105 8.20 -22.04 -2.47
C PRO A 105 9.11 -20.90 -2.04
N ALA A 106 8.66 -20.03 -1.14
CA ALA A 106 9.42 -18.90 -0.63
C ALA A 106 10.62 -19.37 0.21
N ILE A 107 10.41 -20.37 1.07
CA ILE A 107 11.48 -20.99 1.88
C ILE A 107 12.56 -21.58 0.98
N ARG A 108 12.19 -22.31 -0.11
CA ARG A 108 13.17 -22.85 -1.07
C ARG A 108 13.98 -21.72 -1.73
N LEU A 109 13.32 -20.69 -2.25
CA LEU A 109 14.01 -19.56 -2.90
C LEU A 109 14.94 -18.83 -1.93
N ALA A 110 14.53 -18.63 -0.69
CA ALA A 110 15.38 -18.01 0.32
C ALA A 110 16.57 -18.89 0.71
N THR A 111 16.40 -20.22 0.77
CA THR A 111 17.44 -21.18 1.17
C THR A 111 18.40 -21.49 0.02
N ASP A 112 17.88 -21.90 -1.14
CA ASP A 112 18.67 -22.36 -2.28
C ASP A 112 19.21 -21.20 -3.09
N GLY A 113 18.49 -20.07 -3.08
CA GLY A 113 18.80 -18.84 -3.78
C GLY A 113 17.91 -18.62 -5.00
N PHE A 114 17.86 -17.36 -5.41
CA PHE A 114 17.14 -16.90 -6.61
C PHE A 114 18.01 -15.92 -7.41
N ALA A 115 17.74 -15.82 -8.72
CA ALA A 115 18.40 -14.86 -9.58
C ALA A 115 17.83 -13.46 -9.34
N ALA A 116 18.70 -12.48 -9.04
CA ALA A 116 18.28 -11.10 -8.85
C ALA A 116 17.68 -10.52 -10.12
N SER A 117 16.52 -9.85 -10.00
CA SER A 117 15.94 -9.06 -11.07
C SER A 117 16.78 -7.81 -11.37
N ALA A 118 16.60 -7.20 -12.53
CA ALA A 118 17.28 -5.94 -12.88
C ALA A 118 16.91 -4.80 -11.91
N LEU A 119 15.65 -4.77 -11.43
CA LEU A 119 15.19 -3.80 -10.44
C LEU A 119 15.86 -4.00 -9.09
N LEU A 120 15.89 -5.24 -8.58
CA LEU A 120 16.57 -5.55 -7.32
C LEU A 120 18.07 -5.23 -7.40
N ALA A 121 18.73 -5.62 -8.48
CA ALA A 121 20.15 -5.36 -8.67
C ALA A 121 20.49 -3.85 -8.66
N ARG A 122 19.64 -3.03 -9.29
CA ARG A 122 19.77 -1.57 -9.27
C ARG A 122 19.50 -1.00 -7.87
N ALA A 123 18.42 -1.45 -7.22
CA ALA A 123 18.02 -0.95 -5.91
C ALA A 123 19.03 -1.30 -4.81
N ALA A 124 19.68 -2.48 -4.87
CA ALA A 124 20.65 -2.94 -3.89
C ALA A 124 21.90 -2.03 -3.78
N GLY A 125 22.15 -1.20 -4.79
CA GLY A 125 23.19 -0.16 -4.69
C GLY A 125 22.99 0.83 -3.54
N ARG A 126 21.75 1.02 -3.07
CA ARG A 126 21.37 1.95 -2.00
C ARG A 126 21.64 1.41 -0.59
N ILE A 127 21.84 0.10 -0.44
CA ILE A 127 21.92 -0.59 0.86
C ILE A 127 23.29 -1.23 1.13
N ARG A 128 24.32 -0.87 0.35
CA ARG A 128 25.66 -1.47 0.47
C ARG A 128 26.27 -1.32 1.86
N ASP A 129 25.99 -0.19 2.52
CA ASP A 129 26.51 0.16 3.83
C ASP A 129 25.49 -0.07 4.96
N VAL A 130 24.35 -0.72 4.64
CA VAL A 130 23.32 -1.02 5.63
C VAL A 130 23.72 -2.27 6.42
N HIS A 131 23.76 -2.15 7.74
CA HIS A 131 24.02 -3.27 8.63
C HIS A 131 22.89 -4.32 8.50
N GLY A 132 23.25 -5.61 8.40
CA GLY A 132 22.28 -6.69 8.17
C GLY A 132 21.91 -6.91 6.69
N ALA A 133 22.52 -6.16 5.75
CA ALA A 133 22.28 -6.34 4.29
C ALA A 133 23.27 -7.32 3.62
N GLN A 134 23.97 -8.14 4.38
CA GLN A 134 25.01 -9.07 3.88
C GLN A 134 24.49 -10.05 2.80
N ASP A 135 23.21 -10.40 2.79
CA ASP A 135 22.59 -11.24 1.77
C ASP A 135 22.74 -10.67 0.35
N PHE A 136 22.96 -9.37 0.24
CA PHE A 136 23.11 -8.64 -1.02
C PHE A 136 24.56 -8.26 -1.34
N ALA A 137 25.52 -8.59 -0.47
CA ALA A 137 26.94 -8.19 -0.66
C ALA A 137 27.56 -8.75 -1.96
N GLY A 138 27.13 -9.93 -2.40
CA GLY A 138 27.58 -10.57 -3.64
C GLY A 138 26.83 -10.15 -4.90
N LEU A 139 25.91 -9.18 -4.80
CA LEU A 139 25.05 -8.78 -5.92
C LEU A 139 25.75 -7.81 -6.85
N THR A 140 26.25 -8.32 -7.99
CA THR A 140 27.01 -7.56 -8.99
C THR A 140 26.16 -7.09 -10.17
N GLY A 141 24.96 -7.66 -10.34
CA GLY A 141 24.05 -7.30 -11.44
C GLY A 141 22.84 -8.23 -11.54
N PRO A 142 22.00 -8.03 -12.55
CA PRO A 142 20.90 -8.93 -12.85
C PRO A 142 21.38 -10.37 -13.03
N GLY A 143 20.64 -11.34 -12.50
CA GLY A 143 21.00 -12.76 -12.55
C GLY A 143 21.95 -13.23 -11.44
N SER A 144 22.53 -12.32 -10.63
CA SER A 144 23.34 -12.71 -9.46
C SER A 144 22.49 -13.57 -8.50
N LEU A 145 23.08 -14.63 -7.97
CA LEU A 145 22.40 -15.50 -7.00
C LEU A 145 22.33 -14.81 -5.64
N VAL A 146 21.12 -14.66 -5.11
CA VAL A 146 20.85 -14.12 -3.78
C VAL A 146 20.29 -15.23 -2.90
N LYS A 147 20.86 -15.43 -1.71
CA LYS A 147 20.34 -16.33 -0.67
C LYS A 147 19.99 -15.55 0.57
N ARG A 148 18.91 -15.93 1.24
CA ARG A 148 18.38 -15.25 2.40
C ARG A 148 18.06 -16.21 3.53
N PRO A 149 19.08 -16.83 4.16
CA PRO A 149 18.89 -17.91 5.13
C PRO A 149 18.12 -17.47 6.37
N GLY A 150 18.30 -16.25 6.87
CA GLY A 150 17.55 -15.72 8.00
C GLY A 150 16.07 -15.50 7.66
N VAL A 151 15.76 -14.99 6.47
CA VAL A 151 14.36 -14.88 5.98
C VAL A 151 13.71 -16.27 5.87
N ALA A 152 14.47 -17.28 5.40
CA ALA A 152 13.98 -18.68 5.39
C ALA A 152 13.69 -19.20 6.80
N ALA A 153 14.48 -18.81 7.80
CA ALA A 153 14.24 -19.18 9.21
C ALA A 153 12.94 -18.55 9.73
N VAL A 154 12.70 -17.25 9.47
CA VAL A 154 11.45 -16.59 9.86
C VAL A 154 10.23 -17.26 9.22
N LEU A 155 10.30 -17.60 7.91
CA LEU A 155 9.21 -18.28 7.22
C LEU A 155 8.95 -19.68 7.79
N ARG A 156 10.00 -20.43 8.22
CA ARG A 156 9.82 -21.71 8.92
C ARG A 156 9.16 -21.51 10.29
N SER A 157 9.58 -20.51 11.05
CA SER A 157 8.96 -20.19 12.35
C SER A 157 7.46 -19.88 12.18
N LEU A 158 7.07 -19.18 11.12
CA LEU A 158 5.66 -18.96 10.79
C LEU A 158 4.94 -20.26 10.44
N ALA A 159 5.56 -21.13 9.63
CA ALA A 159 4.99 -22.41 9.23
C ALA A 159 4.74 -23.37 10.39
N GLU A 160 5.64 -23.39 11.38
CA GLU A 160 5.68 -24.33 12.50
C GLU A 160 4.94 -23.79 13.73
N GLY A 161 5.18 -22.53 14.09
CA GLY A 161 4.71 -21.90 15.33
C GLY A 161 3.64 -20.82 15.12
N GLY A 162 3.22 -20.59 13.88
CA GLY A 162 2.26 -19.51 13.55
C GLY A 162 2.82 -18.12 13.89
N ARG A 163 1.91 -17.18 14.13
CA ARG A 163 2.24 -15.81 14.51
C ARG A 163 3.22 -15.74 15.69
N ASP A 164 2.90 -16.46 16.75
CA ASP A 164 3.67 -16.41 18.00
C ASP A 164 5.08 -16.98 17.83
N GLY A 165 5.26 -17.99 16.97
CA GLY A 165 6.58 -18.51 16.59
C GLY A 165 7.48 -17.45 15.95
N VAL A 166 6.91 -16.39 15.39
CA VAL A 166 7.64 -15.26 14.80
C VAL A 166 7.81 -14.12 15.80
N TYR A 167 6.69 -13.52 16.26
CA TYR A 167 6.75 -12.28 17.06
C TYR A 167 7.22 -12.50 18.51
N LEU A 168 7.13 -13.72 19.03
CA LEU A 168 7.65 -14.10 20.35
C LEU A 168 8.94 -14.95 20.25
N GLY A 169 9.46 -15.16 19.03
CA GLY A 169 10.72 -15.83 18.74
C GLY A 169 11.79 -14.84 18.27
N ALA A 170 12.80 -15.36 17.53
CA ALA A 170 13.98 -14.61 17.11
C ALA A 170 13.67 -13.29 16.37
N PHE A 171 12.62 -13.25 15.54
CA PHE A 171 12.19 -12.02 14.88
C PHE A 171 11.79 -10.93 15.91
N GLY A 172 10.97 -11.31 16.89
CA GLY A 172 10.55 -10.38 17.94
C GLY A 172 11.68 -9.97 18.86
N GLU A 173 12.59 -10.90 19.22
CA GLU A 173 13.78 -10.62 20.03
C GLU A 173 14.67 -9.59 19.35
N GLU A 174 14.98 -9.77 18.06
CA GLU A 174 15.78 -8.79 17.31
C GLU A 174 15.03 -7.46 17.13
N LEU A 175 13.70 -7.49 16.91
CA LEU A 175 12.93 -6.26 16.79
C LEU A 175 12.94 -5.45 18.08
N LEU A 176 12.86 -6.09 19.25
CA LEU A 176 13.00 -5.44 20.54
C LEU A 176 14.41 -4.85 20.73
N ALA A 177 15.44 -5.59 20.32
CA ALA A 177 16.84 -5.13 20.43
C ALA A 177 17.12 -3.91 19.52
N VAL A 178 16.65 -3.93 18.27
CA VAL A 178 16.78 -2.81 17.33
C VAL A 178 15.88 -1.63 17.76
N GLY A 179 14.77 -1.93 18.42
CA GLY A 179 13.77 -0.96 18.85
C GLY A 179 14.23 0.03 19.91
N ASP A 180 15.28 -0.28 20.69
CA ASP A 180 15.88 0.57 21.70
C ASP A 180 14.84 1.31 22.59
N GLY A 181 13.80 0.58 23.02
CA GLY A 181 12.72 1.12 23.85
C GLY A 181 11.49 1.61 23.11
N GLU A 182 11.50 1.67 21.77
CA GLU A 182 10.31 1.97 20.97
C GLU A 182 9.22 0.89 21.16
N TYR A 183 9.65 -0.38 21.28
CA TYR A 183 8.73 -1.51 21.46
C TYR A 183 8.91 -2.18 22.80
N THR A 184 7.82 -2.75 23.32
CA THR A 184 7.80 -3.65 24.46
C THR A 184 7.37 -5.07 24.04
N PRO A 185 7.65 -6.08 24.86
CA PRO A 185 7.13 -7.45 24.60
C PRO A 185 5.61 -7.48 24.44
N SER A 186 4.87 -6.57 25.10
CA SER A 186 3.41 -6.47 24.99
C SER A 186 2.97 -6.05 23.60
N ASP A 187 3.71 -5.13 22.95
CA ASP A 187 3.39 -4.68 21.59
C ASP A 187 3.49 -5.83 20.59
N LEU A 188 4.46 -6.73 20.77
CA LEU A 188 4.67 -7.90 19.91
C LEU A 188 3.73 -9.06 20.23
N ALA A 189 3.29 -9.19 21.47
CA ALA A 189 2.33 -10.21 21.87
C ALA A 189 0.92 -9.93 21.32
N MET A 190 0.57 -8.65 21.11
CA MET A 190 -0.75 -8.28 20.55
C MET A 190 -0.78 -8.46 19.02
N PRO A 191 -1.85 -9.08 18.47
CA PRO A 191 -2.03 -9.11 17.02
C PRO A 191 -2.11 -7.71 16.43
N GLY A 192 -1.32 -7.48 15.35
CA GLY A 192 -1.31 -6.21 14.62
C GLY A 192 -2.33 -6.14 13.49
N ALA A 193 -3.00 -7.24 13.17
CA ALA A 193 -3.98 -7.35 12.09
C ALA A 193 -5.42 -7.27 12.62
N ASP A 194 -6.20 -6.29 12.11
CA ASP A 194 -7.60 -6.08 12.48
C ASP A 194 -8.53 -6.33 11.29
N TRP A 195 -9.64 -7.05 11.53
CA TRP A 195 -10.75 -7.13 10.61
C TRP A 195 -11.64 -5.90 10.81
N VAL A 196 -11.81 -5.12 9.74
CA VAL A 196 -12.52 -3.84 9.74
C VAL A 196 -13.63 -3.82 8.70
N ASP A 197 -14.59 -2.89 8.83
CA ASP A 197 -15.65 -2.72 7.83
C ASP A 197 -15.09 -2.04 6.58
N PRO A 198 -15.29 -2.60 5.38
CA PRO A 198 -14.85 -1.97 4.15
C PRO A 198 -15.64 -0.69 3.85
N LEU A 199 -15.00 0.27 3.19
CA LEU A 199 -15.70 1.38 2.56
C LEU A 199 -16.21 0.96 1.19
N GLY A 200 -17.43 1.39 0.82
CA GLY A 200 -17.98 1.09 -0.49
C GLY A 200 -18.89 2.20 -1.01
N VAL A 201 -18.76 2.53 -2.29
CA VAL A 201 -19.64 3.47 -2.99
C VAL A 201 -20.22 2.83 -4.26
N GLU A 202 -21.39 3.31 -4.66
CA GLU A 202 -21.92 2.99 -5.99
C GLU A 202 -21.41 4.00 -6.99
N VAL A 203 -20.85 3.52 -8.10
CA VAL A 203 -20.33 4.35 -9.19
C VAL A 203 -20.39 3.55 -10.50
N TRP A 204 -20.84 4.20 -11.58
CA TRP A 204 -21.00 3.63 -12.92
C TRP A 204 -21.69 2.25 -12.92
N GLY A 205 -22.80 2.13 -12.14
CA GLY A 205 -23.61 0.93 -12.06
C GLY A 205 -22.98 -0.26 -11.32
N HIS A 206 -21.90 -0.07 -10.60
CA HIS A 206 -21.20 -1.08 -9.80
C HIS A 206 -20.95 -0.58 -8.39
N ARG A 207 -20.63 -1.50 -7.48
CA ARG A 207 -20.16 -1.11 -6.15
C ARG A 207 -18.66 -1.33 -6.04
N VAL A 208 -17.94 -0.26 -5.72
CA VAL A 208 -16.49 -0.23 -5.57
C VAL A 208 -16.14 -0.18 -4.10
N TRP A 209 -15.25 -1.07 -3.66
CA TRP A 209 -14.85 -1.28 -2.29
C TRP A 209 -13.38 -1.01 -2.09
N THR A 210 -13.03 -0.48 -0.90
CA THR A 210 -11.65 -0.31 -0.44
C THR A 210 -11.56 -0.42 1.08
N VAL A 211 -10.36 -0.37 1.62
CA VAL A 211 -10.11 -0.31 3.07
C VAL A 211 -10.41 1.09 3.62
N PRO A 212 -10.91 1.19 4.87
CA PRO A 212 -11.16 2.48 5.51
C PRO A 212 -9.86 3.20 5.92
N PRO A 213 -9.91 4.45 6.41
CA PRO A 213 -8.80 5.06 7.14
C PRO A 213 -8.27 4.14 8.25
N ASN A 214 -7.03 4.10 8.48
CA ASN A 214 -5.88 4.96 8.10
C ASN A 214 -5.44 4.89 6.62
N SER A 215 -6.02 4.02 5.78
CA SER A 215 -5.72 3.98 4.34
C SER A 215 -6.31 5.17 3.59
N GLN A 216 -5.58 5.66 2.58
CA GLN A 216 -6.08 6.66 1.64
C GLN A 216 -7.04 6.10 0.58
N GLY A 217 -7.46 4.84 0.66
CA GLY A 217 -8.33 4.21 -0.34
C GLY A 217 -9.61 4.98 -0.64
N TYR A 218 -10.14 5.72 0.36
CA TYR A 218 -11.31 6.59 0.17
C TYR A 218 -11.13 7.63 -0.95
N LEU A 219 -9.90 8.04 -1.26
CA LEU A 219 -9.62 9.01 -2.33
C LEU A 219 -10.02 8.46 -3.70
N ALA A 220 -9.75 7.19 -3.97
CA ALA A 220 -10.17 6.56 -5.23
C ALA A 220 -11.70 6.53 -5.36
N LEU A 221 -12.40 6.23 -4.25
CA LEU A 221 -13.86 6.21 -4.21
C LEU A 221 -14.44 7.63 -4.36
N ALA A 222 -13.88 8.60 -3.64
CA ALA A 222 -14.31 9.99 -3.72
C ALA A 222 -14.09 10.56 -5.13
N ALA A 223 -12.92 10.35 -5.71
CA ALA A 223 -12.60 10.80 -7.06
C ALA A 223 -13.52 10.16 -8.11
N ALA A 224 -13.81 8.86 -8.00
CA ALA A 224 -14.74 8.18 -8.90
C ALA A 224 -16.18 8.74 -8.78
N ARG A 225 -16.66 9.01 -7.57
CA ARG A 225 -17.98 9.63 -7.34
C ARG A 225 -18.04 11.07 -7.83
N ILE A 226 -16.95 11.84 -7.72
CA ILE A 226 -16.85 13.17 -8.32
C ILE A 226 -16.90 13.06 -9.84
N ALA A 227 -16.09 12.18 -10.43
CA ALA A 227 -15.99 11.98 -11.87
C ALA A 227 -17.29 11.46 -12.51
N GLU A 228 -18.02 10.55 -11.85
CA GLU A 228 -19.33 10.06 -12.30
C GLU A 228 -20.33 11.17 -12.58
N GLY A 229 -20.27 12.24 -11.81
CA GLY A 229 -21.17 13.40 -12.01
C GLY A 229 -20.66 14.44 -13.02
N LEU A 230 -19.51 14.18 -13.66
CA LEU A 230 -18.99 14.98 -14.76
C LEU A 230 -19.37 14.32 -16.09
N ASP A 231 -19.69 15.14 -17.08
CA ASP A 231 -19.92 14.63 -18.45
C ASP A 231 -18.55 14.33 -19.10
N LEU A 232 -18.03 13.14 -18.84
CA LEU A 232 -16.72 12.70 -19.33
C LEU A 232 -16.78 12.36 -20.82
N PRO A 233 -15.96 13.01 -21.66
CA PRO A 233 -15.87 12.63 -23.09
C PRO A 233 -15.15 11.29 -23.27
N GLY A 234 -14.96 10.87 -24.52
CA GLY A 234 -14.24 9.63 -24.87
C GLY A 234 -12.80 9.62 -24.37
N GLU A 235 -12.19 8.43 -24.23
CA GLU A 235 -10.86 8.24 -23.63
C GLU A 235 -9.76 9.06 -24.29
N GLU A 236 -9.81 9.22 -25.62
CA GLU A 236 -8.81 9.97 -26.40
C GLU A 236 -8.92 11.49 -26.27
N ASP A 237 -10.02 12.01 -25.71
CA ASP A 237 -10.24 13.45 -25.59
C ASP A 237 -9.41 14.02 -24.42
N PRO A 238 -8.56 15.05 -24.64
CA PRO A 238 -7.76 15.69 -23.59
C PRO A 238 -8.59 16.19 -22.41
N LEU A 239 -9.82 16.63 -22.68
CA LEU A 239 -10.74 17.11 -21.65
C LEU A 239 -11.07 16.00 -20.63
N ARG A 240 -11.11 14.73 -21.06
CA ARG A 240 -11.32 13.61 -20.13
C ARG A 240 -10.19 13.52 -19.12
N ALA A 241 -8.93 13.61 -19.57
CA ALA A 241 -7.78 13.59 -18.68
C ALA A 241 -7.83 14.76 -17.69
N HIS A 242 -8.11 15.99 -18.18
CA HIS A 242 -8.28 17.16 -17.34
C HIS A 242 -9.35 16.95 -16.25
N LEU A 243 -10.54 16.49 -16.61
CA LEU A 243 -11.64 16.26 -15.67
C LEU A 243 -11.32 15.18 -14.62
N LEU A 244 -10.63 14.12 -15.00
CA LEU A 244 -10.19 13.07 -14.07
C LEU A 244 -9.06 13.58 -13.14
N VAL A 245 -8.14 14.41 -13.64
CA VAL A 245 -7.11 15.09 -12.83
C VAL A 245 -7.79 15.99 -11.79
N GLU A 246 -8.73 16.82 -12.21
CA GLU A 246 -9.46 17.70 -11.29
C GLU A 246 -10.29 16.91 -10.27
N ALA A 247 -10.92 15.80 -10.68
CA ALA A 247 -11.62 14.93 -9.74
C ALA A 247 -10.69 14.33 -8.67
N ALA A 248 -9.47 13.91 -9.06
CA ALA A 248 -8.47 13.40 -8.12
C ALA A 248 -7.98 14.51 -7.17
N ARG A 249 -7.69 15.72 -7.70
CA ARG A 249 -7.29 16.88 -6.89
C ARG A 249 -8.36 17.26 -5.88
N MET A 250 -9.61 17.38 -6.32
CA MET A 250 -10.75 17.68 -5.45
C MET A 250 -11.00 16.61 -4.39
N ALA A 251 -10.70 15.34 -4.68
CA ALA A 251 -10.81 14.27 -3.68
C ALA A 251 -9.75 14.40 -2.59
N GLY A 252 -8.52 14.84 -2.92
CA GLY A 252 -7.33 14.65 -2.10
C GLY A 252 -6.74 15.88 -1.43
N HIS A 253 -7.13 17.11 -1.81
CA HIS A 253 -6.47 18.34 -1.36
C HIS A 253 -6.40 18.54 0.16
N ASP A 254 -7.33 17.97 0.92
CA ASP A 254 -7.37 18.04 2.38
C ASP A 254 -6.89 16.74 3.07
N ARG A 255 -6.32 15.80 2.31
CA ARG A 255 -5.86 14.51 2.86
C ARG A 255 -4.95 14.66 4.08
N PRO A 256 -3.97 15.56 4.11
CA PRO A 256 -3.09 15.70 5.27
C PRO A 256 -3.84 16.03 6.56
N ASP A 257 -4.90 16.82 6.46
CA ASP A 257 -5.65 17.28 7.62
C ASP A 257 -6.67 16.25 8.12
N VAL A 258 -7.19 15.40 7.20
CA VAL A 258 -8.34 14.53 7.49
C VAL A 258 -7.98 13.05 7.57
N LEU A 259 -6.81 12.60 7.08
CA LEU A 259 -6.44 11.19 7.09
C LEU A 259 -5.70 10.82 8.37
N HIS A 260 -6.36 10.04 9.21
CA HIS A 260 -5.81 9.44 10.42
C HIS A 260 -6.59 8.16 10.77
N GLU A 261 -6.11 7.34 11.69
CA GLU A 261 -6.71 6.03 12.00
C GLU A 261 -8.16 6.08 12.51
N HIS A 262 -8.57 7.20 13.10
CA HIS A 262 -9.93 7.40 13.63
C HIS A 262 -10.81 8.25 12.72
N ALA A 263 -10.37 8.56 11.49
CA ALA A 263 -11.17 9.33 10.56
C ALA A 263 -12.43 8.57 10.14
N ASP A 264 -13.56 9.26 10.10
CA ASP A 264 -14.81 8.69 9.59
C ASP A 264 -14.79 8.62 8.05
N GLY A 265 -14.42 7.45 7.53
CA GLY A 265 -14.35 7.20 6.10
C GLY A 265 -15.71 7.41 5.39
N ARG A 266 -16.85 7.24 6.07
CA ARG A 266 -18.17 7.49 5.49
C ARG A 266 -18.44 8.98 5.36
N ALA A 267 -18.06 9.77 6.36
CA ALA A 267 -18.15 11.22 6.28
C ALA A 267 -17.25 11.82 5.15
N LEU A 268 -16.08 11.21 4.93
CA LEU A 268 -15.20 11.57 3.81
C LEU A 268 -15.83 11.29 2.42
N LEU A 269 -16.80 10.38 2.35
CA LEU A 269 -17.53 9.98 1.15
C LEU A 269 -18.96 10.54 1.10
N ASP A 270 -19.29 11.49 1.99
CA ASP A 270 -20.63 12.10 2.03
C ASP A 270 -20.98 12.80 0.71
N ASP A 271 -22.20 12.57 0.23
CA ASP A 271 -22.67 13.08 -1.06
C ASP A 271 -22.69 14.60 -1.14
N ALA A 272 -22.99 15.30 -0.03
CA ALA A 272 -23.00 16.76 -0.03
C ALA A 272 -21.58 17.31 -0.17
N ARG A 273 -20.62 16.71 0.55
CA ARG A 273 -19.19 17.01 0.44
C ARG A 273 -18.70 16.82 -1.01
N LEU A 274 -18.97 15.66 -1.60
CA LEU A 274 -18.50 15.33 -2.95
C LEU A 274 -19.18 16.19 -4.03
N ARG A 275 -20.48 16.52 -3.89
CA ARG A 275 -21.17 17.44 -4.80
C ARG A 275 -20.59 18.85 -4.75
N ALA A 276 -20.28 19.37 -3.55
CA ALA A 276 -19.66 20.68 -3.42
C ALA A 276 -18.30 20.75 -4.15
N ARG A 277 -17.46 19.71 -3.99
CA ARG A 277 -16.18 19.58 -4.66
C ARG A 277 -16.32 19.48 -6.17
N ARG A 278 -17.24 18.65 -6.67
CA ARG A 278 -17.53 18.53 -8.09
C ARG A 278 -17.96 19.87 -8.71
N SER A 279 -18.77 20.65 -7.99
CA SER A 279 -19.26 21.95 -8.48
C SER A 279 -18.16 22.99 -8.68
N ALA A 280 -16.99 22.81 -8.07
CA ALA A 280 -15.84 23.68 -8.22
C ALA A 280 -14.97 23.34 -9.46
N ILE A 281 -15.17 22.16 -10.08
CA ILE A 281 -14.43 21.73 -11.27
C ILE A 281 -14.90 22.52 -12.50
N ARG A 282 -13.94 23.08 -13.23
CA ARG A 282 -14.15 23.76 -14.48
C ARG A 282 -13.59 22.93 -15.65
N ARG A 283 -14.19 23.12 -16.84
CA ARG A 283 -13.76 22.39 -18.05
C ARG A 283 -12.59 23.06 -18.77
N ASP A 284 -12.27 24.29 -18.43
CA ASP A 284 -11.36 25.19 -19.15
C ASP A 284 -10.21 25.72 -18.29
N SER A 285 -10.18 25.37 -17.02
CA SER A 285 -9.17 25.87 -16.09
C SER A 285 -9.02 24.94 -14.88
N ALA A 286 -7.81 24.84 -14.33
CA ALA A 286 -7.54 24.14 -13.08
C ALA A 286 -8.11 24.90 -11.89
N ALA A 287 -8.62 24.18 -10.89
CA ALA A 287 -9.05 24.76 -9.64
C ALA A 287 -7.85 25.20 -8.80
N THR A 288 -7.97 26.34 -8.10
CA THR A 288 -6.97 26.75 -7.10
C THR A 288 -7.23 26.00 -5.82
N LEU A 289 -6.28 25.16 -5.39
CA LEU A 289 -6.32 24.35 -4.17
C LEU A 289 -4.99 24.46 -3.45
N GLY A 290 -5.00 24.38 -2.11
CA GLY A 290 -3.82 24.04 -1.32
C GLY A 290 -3.73 22.52 -1.22
N ASP A 291 -2.64 21.94 -1.64
CA ASP A 291 -2.56 20.49 -1.82
C ASP A 291 -1.30 19.88 -1.17
N SER A 292 -1.35 18.62 -0.71
CA SER A 292 -0.21 17.85 -0.19
C SER A 292 -0.29 16.36 -0.58
N TRP A 293 0.84 15.75 -0.99
CA TRP A 293 0.94 14.34 -1.44
C TRP A 293 2.33 13.73 -1.14
N GLN A 294 2.43 12.38 -1.17
CA GLN A 294 3.67 11.65 -0.86
C GLN A 294 3.93 10.50 -1.87
N ASP A 295 5.20 10.21 -2.18
CA ASP A 295 5.64 9.07 -3.00
C ASP A 295 5.98 7.84 -2.13
N GLY A 296 5.91 6.61 -2.71
CA GLY A 296 6.29 5.37 -2.03
C GLY A 296 6.33 4.16 -2.97
N ASP A 297 7.16 3.15 -2.62
CA ASP A 297 7.28 1.88 -3.32
C ASP A 297 6.36 0.81 -2.70
N THR A 298 5.82 -0.09 -3.55
CA THR A 298 4.75 -1.02 -3.13
C THR A 298 4.69 -2.24 -4.06
N THR A 299 4.13 -3.34 -3.57
CA THR A 299 3.73 -4.49 -4.38
C THR A 299 2.24 -4.75 -4.25
N TYR A 300 1.53 -4.77 -5.36
CA TYR A 300 0.13 -5.18 -5.46
C TYR A 300 0.03 -6.55 -6.11
N LEU A 301 -0.86 -7.39 -5.60
CA LEU A 301 -1.24 -8.66 -6.22
C LEU A 301 -2.74 -8.95 -6.05
N CYS A 302 -3.28 -9.73 -6.95
CA CYS A 302 -4.65 -10.21 -6.87
C CYS A 302 -4.74 -11.69 -7.26
N ALA A 303 -5.78 -12.36 -6.74
CA ALA A 303 -6.10 -13.73 -7.08
C ALA A 303 -7.62 -13.90 -7.17
N VAL A 304 -8.08 -14.71 -8.12
CA VAL A 304 -9.49 -15.14 -8.23
C VAL A 304 -9.50 -16.63 -8.50
N ASP A 305 -10.32 -17.39 -7.77
CA ASP A 305 -10.47 -18.82 -7.98
C ASP A 305 -11.73 -19.20 -8.76
N GLY A 306 -11.86 -20.49 -9.08
CA GLY A 306 -13.00 -21.02 -9.83
C GLY A 306 -14.34 -20.97 -9.08
N ASN A 307 -14.34 -20.74 -7.78
CA ASN A 307 -15.53 -20.61 -6.95
C ASN A 307 -15.99 -19.15 -6.80
N GLY A 308 -15.27 -18.20 -7.44
CA GLY A 308 -15.59 -16.77 -7.41
C GLY A 308 -15.05 -16.04 -6.17
N MET A 309 -14.18 -16.68 -5.37
CA MET A 309 -13.45 -15.97 -4.33
C MET A 309 -12.41 -15.06 -4.98
N GLY A 310 -12.41 -13.79 -4.60
CA GLY A 310 -11.45 -12.79 -5.08
C GLY A 310 -10.67 -12.15 -3.93
N VAL A 311 -9.37 -11.99 -4.13
CA VAL A 311 -8.45 -11.34 -3.18
C VAL A 311 -7.76 -10.17 -3.86
N SER A 312 -7.86 -8.99 -3.26
CA SER A 312 -7.07 -7.79 -3.58
C SER A 312 -6.12 -7.56 -2.41
N LEU A 313 -4.82 -7.80 -2.60
CA LEU A 313 -3.80 -7.74 -1.56
C LEU A 313 -2.70 -6.77 -1.97
N ILE A 314 -2.31 -5.91 -1.05
CA ILE A 314 -1.23 -4.94 -1.24
C ILE A 314 -0.28 -4.98 -0.04
N GLN A 315 1.02 -4.98 -0.31
CA GLN A 315 2.07 -5.11 0.68
C GLN A 315 3.23 -4.19 0.33
N SER A 316 3.85 -3.58 1.35
CA SER A 316 4.88 -2.57 1.13
C SER A 316 5.90 -2.53 2.27
N ASN A 317 7.10 -2.02 1.95
CA ASN A 317 8.05 -1.49 2.91
C ASN A 317 7.97 0.05 3.02
N ALA A 318 6.98 0.67 2.42
CA ALA A 318 6.74 2.11 2.24
C ALA A 318 7.68 2.73 1.21
N ASP A 319 8.96 2.90 1.48
CA ASP A 319 9.99 3.32 0.52
C ASP A 319 10.95 2.16 0.20
N GLY A 320 11.78 2.29 -0.84
CA GLY A 320 12.72 1.26 -1.24
C GLY A 320 13.62 0.76 -0.12
N PHE A 321 13.50 -0.52 0.26
CA PHE A 321 14.11 -1.13 1.44
C PHE A 321 13.71 -0.47 2.79
N GLY A 322 12.60 0.26 2.82
CA GLY A 322 12.04 0.84 4.04
C GLY A 322 12.96 1.85 4.74
N SER A 323 13.06 1.69 6.05
CA SER A 323 13.85 2.54 6.95
C SER A 323 15.37 2.40 6.78
N HIS A 324 15.86 1.46 5.98
CA HIS A 324 17.26 1.02 5.96
C HIS A 324 17.75 0.46 7.32
N LEU A 325 16.83 0.14 8.23
CA LEU A 325 17.10 -0.70 9.38
C LEU A 325 16.76 -2.15 9.05
N THR A 326 17.49 -3.06 9.64
CA THR A 326 17.26 -4.50 9.48
C THR A 326 17.18 -5.20 10.83
N LEU A 327 16.64 -6.40 10.84
CA LEU A 327 16.93 -7.40 11.84
C LEU A 327 18.22 -8.10 11.38
N PRO A 328 19.38 -7.81 11.99
CA PRO A 328 20.66 -8.03 11.32
C PRO A 328 21.03 -9.52 11.13
N ASP A 329 20.66 -10.39 12.06
CA ASP A 329 20.94 -11.83 11.97
C ASP A 329 19.95 -12.52 11.02
N LEU A 330 18.75 -11.95 10.88
CA LEU A 330 17.70 -12.47 10.00
C LEU A 330 17.70 -11.83 8.60
N GLY A 331 18.43 -10.73 8.41
CA GLY A 331 18.49 -10.01 7.13
C GLY A 331 17.14 -9.41 6.70
N VAL A 332 16.21 -9.20 7.62
CA VAL A 332 14.88 -8.65 7.33
C VAL A 332 14.93 -7.14 7.40
N PHE A 333 14.61 -6.47 6.28
CA PHE A 333 14.46 -5.01 6.24
C PHE A 333 13.14 -4.58 6.86
N LEU A 334 13.18 -3.51 7.66
CA LEU A 334 12.04 -2.91 8.32
C LEU A 334 11.50 -1.73 7.51
N HIS A 335 10.19 -1.67 7.34
CA HIS A 335 9.54 -0.57 6.64
C HIS A 335 9.72 0.77 7.38
N ASN A 336 9.43 1.86 6.69
CA ASN A 336 9.43 3.20 7.29
C ASN A 336 8.05 3.86 7.27
N ARG A 337 6.98 3.09 7.42
CA ARG A 337 5.59 3.58 7.30
C ARG A 337 5.25 4.69 8.29
N GLY A 338 5.95 4.78 9.43
CA GLY A 338 5.78 5.84 10.41
C GLY A 338 6.04 7.26 9.91
N ILE A 339 6.71 7.41 8.75
CA ILE A 339 6.85 8.72 8.08
C ILE A 339 5.50 9.39 7.78
N GLY A 340 4.41 8.62 7.72
CA GLY A 340 3.06 9.16 7.55
C GLY A 340 2.50 9.88 8.77
N PHE A 341 3.10 9.76 9.95
CA PHE A 341 2.67 10.49 11.14
C PHE A 341 3.05 11.97 11.05
N ASN A 342 2.26 12.80 11.76
CA ASN A 342 2.57 14.20 12.02
C ASN A 342 3.25 14.33 13.40
N LEU A 343 4.07 15.36 13.62
CA LEU A 343 4.69 15.64 14.94
C LEU A 343 3.98 16.74 15.72
N ASP A 344 3.02 17.47 15.10
CA ASP A 344 2.20 18.44 15.84
C ASP A 344 1.28 17.70 16.82
N PRO A 345 1.39 17.95 18.15
CA PRO A 345 0.54 17.31 19.16
C PRO A 345 -0.95 17.61 18.99
N GLY A 346 -1.32 18.69 18.30
CA GLY A 346 -2.71 19.05 17.99
C GLY A 346 -3.27 18.32 16.77
N HIS A 347 -2.40 17.68 15.98
CA HIS A 347 -2.83 17.03 14.74
C HIS A 347 -3.43 15.63 15.00
N PRO A 348 -4.57 15.27 14.38
CA PRO A 348 -5.20 13.96 14.62
C PRO A 348 -4.33 12.77 14.22
N ALA A 349 -3.39 12.94 13.27
CA ALA A 349 -2.41 11.93 12.87
C ALA A 349 -1.08 12.05 13.61
N CYS A 350 -1.03 12.71 14.77
CA CYS A 350 0.21 12.86 15.55
C CYS A 350 0.77 11.48 15.93
N TYR A 351 2.11 11.33 15.81
CA TYR A 351 2.85 10.17 16.30
C TYR A 351 2.58 9.97 17.80
N GLY A 352 2.51 8.73 18.25
CA GLY A 352 2.28 8.41 19.65
C GLY A 352 2.01 6.91 19.86
N PRO A 353 1.98 6.43 21.11
CA PRO A 353 1.91 5.02 21.46
C PRO A 353 0.71 4.29 20.84
N GLY A 354 0.96 3.15 20.22
CA GLY A 354 -0.04 2.22 19.71
C GLY A 354 -0.89 2.72 18.54
N ARG A 355 -0.49 3.83 17.88
CA ARG A 355 -1.24 4.46 16.79
C ARG A 355 -0.85 3.88 15.43
N ARG A 356 -1.79 3.91 14.49
CA ARG A 356 -1.55 3.59 13.07
C ARG A 356 -1.28 4.86 12.27
N PRO A 357 -0.20 4.91 11.45
CA PRO A 357 0.08 6.06 10.60
C PRO A 357 -0.92 6.18 9.45
N PRO A 358 -1.19 7.40 8.93
CA PRO A 358 -1.76 7.58 7.60
C PRO A 358 -1.04 6.73 6.56
N HIS A 359 -1.81 6.13 5.63
CA HIS A 359 -1.30 5.06 4.82
C HIS A 359 -1.64 5.20 3.33
N THR A 360 -0.68 4.89 2.46
CA THR A 360 -0.83 5.03 1.02
C THR A 360 -1.44 3.80 0.34
N LEU A 361 -1.42 2.63 0.94
CA LEU A 361 -1.91 1.39 0.33
C LEU A 361 -3.43 1.40 0.18
N ALA A 362 -3.92 1.18 -1.03
CA ALA A 362 -5.32 1.27 -1.41
C ALA A 362 -5.74 0.08 -2.30
N PRO A 363 -5.93 -1.14 -1.74
CA PRO A 363 -6.48 -2.25 -2.51
C PRO A 363 -7.94 -1.97 -2.85
N VAL A 364 -8.37 -2.36 -4.05
CA VAL A 364 -9.74 -2.12 -4.54
C VAL A 364 -10.36 -3.42 -5.03
N LEU A 365 -11.67 -3.53 -4.82
CA LEU A 365 -12.49 -4.62 -5.30
C LEU A 365 -13.81 -4.06 -5.84
N VAL A 366 -14.32 -4.64 -6.91
CA VAL A 366 -15.58 -4.23 -7.55
C VAL A 366 -16.57 -5.40 -7.56
N THR A 367 -17.80 -5.13 -7.14
CA THR A 367 -18.91 -6.05 -7.25
C THR A 367 -19.98 -5.52 -8.21
N ARG A 368 -20.71 -6.45 -8.83
CA ARG A 368 -21.90 -6.15 -9.63
C ARG A 368 -23.07 -5.76 -8.70
N PRO A 369 -24.17 -5.21 -9.24
CA PRO A 369 -25.38 -4.91 -8.46
C PRO A 369 -25.97 -6.13 -7.73
N ASP A 370 -25.77 -7.33 -8.27
CA ASP A 370 -26.19 -8.60 -7.67
C ASP A 370 -25.24 -9.09 -6.54
N GLY A 371 -24.22 -8.32 -6.21
CA GLY A 371 -23.24 -8.61 -5.16
C GLY A 371 -22.12 -9.56 -5.58
N ARG A 372 -22.14 -10.12 -6.81
CA ARG A 372 -21.05 -10.98 -7.29
C ARG A 372 -19.81 -10.18 -7.67
N LEU A 373 -18.66 -10.82 -7.57
CA LEU A 373 -17.39 -10.23 -7.98
C LEU A 373 -17.40 -9.80 -9.44
N ARG A 374 -16.96 -8.57 -9.71
CA ARG A 374 -16.71 -8.06 -11.06
C ARG A 374 -15.23 -8.01 -11.36
N ALA A 375 -14.43 -7.47 -10.43
CA ALA A 375 -12.98 -7.31 -10.58
C ALA A 375 -12.28 -7.14 -9.24
N VAL A 376 -11.01 -7.49 -9.22
CA VAL A 376 -10.03 -7.12 -8.20
C VAL A 376 -8.95 -6.28 -8.88
N LEU A 377 -8.60 -5.13 -8.32
CA LEU A 377 -7.64 -4.21 -8.94
C LEU A 377 -6.87 -3.40 -7.89
N GLY A 378 -5.74 -2.90 -8.30
CA GLY A 378 -4.87 -2.05 -7.51
C GLY A 378 -3.57 -1.80 -8.27
N THR A 379 -2.72 -1.00 -7.68
CA THR A 379 -1.44 -0.58 -8.27
C THR A 379 -0.43 -0.29 -7.18
N MET A 380 0.84 -0.26 -7.52
CA MET A 380 1.89 0.41 -6.74
C MET A 380 1.86 1.92 -6.99
N GLY A 381 2.71 2.70 -6.28
CA GLY A 381 2.96 4.11 -6.58
C GLY A 381 2.57 5.07 -5.46
N GLY A 382 2.55 4.64 -4.20
CA GLY A 382 2.32 5.54 -3.06
C GLY A 382 1.04 6.36 -3.24
N ASP A 383 1.16 7.67 -3.26
CA ASP A 383 0.04 8.61 -3.41
C ASP A 383 -0.57 8.64 -4.81
N ALA A 384 0.12 8.10 -5.81
CA ALA A 384 -0.46 7.94 -7.15
C ALA A 384 -1.51 6.82 -7.21
N GLN A 385 -1.58 5.90 -6.23
CA GLN A 385 -2.50 4.77 -6.28
C GLN A 385 -3.95 5.16 -6.50
N PRO A 386 -4.56 6.11 -5.76
CA PRO A 386 -5.95 6.53 -5.98
C PRO A 386 -6.18 7.11 -7.37
N GLN A 387 -5.21 7.83 -7.92
CA GLN A 387 -5.28 8.45 -9.24
C GLN A 387 -5.27 7.40 -10.36
N ILE A 388 -4.36 6.42 -10.26
CA ILE A 388 -4.28 5.32 -11.22
C ILE A 388 -5.54 4.45 -11.13
N VAL A 389 -6.00 4.14 -9.92
CA VAL A 389 -7.26 3.39 -9.71
C VAL A 389 -8.44 4.10 -10.32
N LEU A 390 -8.55 5.43 -10.18
CA LEU A 390 -9.61 6.22 -10.84
C LEU A 390 -9.63 6.00 -12.36
N GLN A 391 -8.46 6.06 -13.01
CA GLN A 391 -8.34 5.84 -14.46
C GLN A 391 -8.74 4.41 -14.85
N MET A 392 -8.30 3.41 -14.07
CA MET A 392 -8.67 2.01 -14.28
C MET A 392 -10.19 1.79 -14.13
N LEU A 393 -10.80 2.39 -13.10
CA LEU A 393 -12.25 2.31 -12.88
C LEU A 393 -13.03 2.96 -14.01
N ALA A 394 -12.62 4.14 -14.49
CA ALA A 394 -13.27 4.81 -15.60
C ALA A 394 -13.23 3.96 -16.88
N ARG A 395 -12.08 3.43 -17.28
CA ARG A 395 -11.94 2.54 -18.42
C ARG A 395 -12.81 1.28 -18.29
N MET A 396 -12.75 0.63 -17.13
CA MET A 396 -13.43 -0.64 -16.93
C MET A 396 -14.94 -0.51 -16.76
N LEU A 397 -15.41 0.49 -16.02
CA LEU A 397 -16.82 0.59 -15.61
C LEU A 397 -17.62 1.53 -16.50
N LEU A 398 -17.03 2.66 -16.94
CA LEU A 398 -17.69 3.61 -17.81
C LEU A 398 -17.58 3.19 -19.28
N ASP A 399 -16.37 2.83 -19.75
CA ASP A 399 -16.12 2.50 -21.15
C ASP A 399 -16.30 1.00 -21.45
N GLY A 400 -16.39 0.15 -20.43
CA GLY A 400 -16.53 -1.30 -20.60
C GLY A 400 -15.27 -2.00 -21.12
N ALA A 401 -14.10 -1.36 -20.98
CA ALA A 401 -12.84 -1.89 -21.48
C ALA A 401 -12.48 -3.25 -20.85
N ASP A 402 -11.83 -4.10 -21.62
CA ASP A 402 -11.30 -5.37 -21.14
C ASP A 402 -10.06 -5.16 -20.23
N PRO A 403 -9.67 -6.15 -19.39
CA PRO A 403 -8.55 -6.02 -18.47
C PRO A 403 -7.21 -5.70 -19.15
N GLY A 404 -6.98 -6.18 -20.37
CA GLY A 404 -5.77 -5.91 -21.14
C GLY A 404 -5.65 -4.43 -21.49
N HIS A 405 -6.73 -3.83 -21.97
CA HIS A 405 -6.80 -2.41 -22.27
C HIS A 405 -6.66 -1.56 -20.99
N VAL A 406 -7.35 -1.96 -19.90
CA VAL A 406 -7.28 -1.24 -18.61
C VAL A 406 -5.84 -1.18 -18.08
N VAL A 407 -5.10 -2.29 -18.17
CA VAL A 407 -3.71 -2.35 -17.64
C VAL A 407 -2.70 -1.77 -18.61
N GLY A 408 -2.90 -1.99 -19.94
CA GLY A 408 -1.98 -1.54 -21.00
C GLY A 408 -2.16 -0.09 -21.44
N GLY A 409 -3.29 0.55 -21.10
CA GLY A 409 -3.54 1.94 -21.46
C GLY A 409 -2.61 2.89 -20.72
N GLY A 410 -2.12 3.92 -21.41
CA GLY A 410 -1.27 4.96 -20.83
C GLY A 410 -1.93 5.67 -19.65
N ARG A 411 -1.13 6.09 -18.68
CA ARG A 411 -1.57 6.71 -17.43
C ARG A 411 -0.96 8.07 -17.25
N TRP A 412 -1.61 8.88 -16.47
CA TRP A 412 -1.06 10.11 -15.89
C TRP A 412 -1.02 9.99 -14.37
N VAL A 413 -0.08 10.70 -13.76
CA VAL A 413 -0.01 10.92 -12.32
C VAL A 413 0.35 12.36 -12.05
N LEU A 414 -0.20 12.93 -10.98
CA LEU A 414 0.22 14.20 -10.44
C LEU A 414 1.44 13.95 -9.55
N THR A 415 2.48 14.76 -9.76
CA THR A 415 3.68 14.74 -8.93
C THR A 415 4.00 16.16 -8.49
N GLY A 416 4.66 16.32 -7.33
CA GLY A 416 5.17 17.60 -6.88
C GLY A 416 6.62 17.84 -7.25
N GLY A 417 7.07 19.07 -7.07
CA GLY A 417 8.44 19.50 -7.35
C GLY A 417 9.45 19.30 -6.23
N GLY A 418 9.07 18.64 -5.11
CA GLY A 418 9.90 18.50 -3.92
C GLY A 418 10.79 17.25 -3.91
N THR A 419 11.86 17.30 -3.15
CA THR A 419 12.78 16.17 -2.88
C THR A 419 12.36 15.35 -1.66
N GLY A 420 11.17 15.61 -1.09
CA GLY A 420 10.61 15.00 0.11
C GLY A 420 9.24 14.38 -0.13
N PHE A 421 8.67 13.79 0.90
CA PHE A 421 7.36 13.11 0.92
C PHE A 421 6.15 14.04 0.69
N SER A 422 6.35 15.31 0.41
CA SER A 422 5.30 16.29 0.16
C SER A 422 5.36 16.78 -1.28
N THR A 423 4.46 16.24 -2.09
CA THR A 423 4.27 16.64 -3.48
C THR A 423 3.63 18.04 -3.61
N TRP A 424 2.99 18.52 -2.53
CA TRP A 424 2.02 19.63 -2.59
C TRP A 424 2.42 20.85 -1.74
N GLU A 425 3.66 20.94 -1.28
CA GLU A 425 4.17 22.12 -0.57
C GLU A 425 4.18 23.39 -1.47
N ASP A 426 4.17 23.19 -2.79
CA ASP A 426 4.11 24.28 -3.76
C ASP A 426 3.06 23.94 -4.85
N PRO A 427 1.85 24.52 -4.77
CA PRO A 427 0.79 24.30 -5.76
C PRO A 427 1.19 24.71 -7.18
N ASP A 428 2.12 25.66 -7.33
CA ASP A 428 2.61 26.13 -8.63
C ASP A 428 3.64 25.14 -9.24
N ALA A 429 4.16 24.20 -8.44
CA ALA A 429 5.11 23.18 -8.87
C ALA A 429 4.45 21.86 -9.29
N LEU A 430 3.12 21.76 -9.24
CA LEU A 430 2.39 20.59 -9.69
C LEU A 430 2.69 20.25 -11.16
N LYS A 431 3.11 19.00 -11.36
CA LYS A 431 3.37 18.47 -12.71
C LYS A 431 2.48 17.28 -12.95
N VAL A 432 1.85 17.23 -14.11
CA VAL A 432 1.24 16.03 -14.64
C VAL A 432 2.32 15.26 -15.40
N VAL A 433 2.66 14.08 -14.90
CA VAL A 433 3.55 13.15 -15.62
C VAL A 433 2.67 12.16 -16.36
N VAL A 434 2.94 12.02 -17.65
CA VAL A 434 2.18 11.16 -18.56
C VAL A 434 3.11 10.05 -19.08
N GLU A 435 2.64 8.80 -19.07
CA GLU A 435 3.40 7.67 -19.60
C GLU A 435 3.53 7.74 -21.13
N GLU A 436 4.60 7.16 -21.71
CA GLU A 436 4.89 7.17 -23.14
C GLU A 436 3.74 6.65 -24.02
N HIS A 437 2.89 5.78 -23.48
CA HIS A 437 1.76 5.19 -24.19
C HIS A 437 0.43 5.92 -23.96
N ALA A 438 0.45 7.06 -23.29
CA ALA A 438 -0.75 7.86 -23.13
C ALA A 438 -1.19 8.48 -24.47
N PRO A 439 -2.50 8.74 -24.67
CA PRO A 439 -2.98 9.38 -25.87
C PRO A 439 -2.25 10.69 -26.14
N VAL A 440 -1.74 10.87 -27.37
CA VAL A 440 -0.92 12.02 -27.77
C VAL A 440 -1.66 13.36 -27.54
N GLY A 441 -2.99 13.33 -27.59
CA GLY A 441 -3.83 14.51 -27.36
C GLY A 441 -3.87 15.00 -25.91
N TRP A 442 -3.43 14.20 -24.93
CA TRP A 442 -3.51 14.59 -23.52
C TRP A 442 -2.55 15.73 -23.15
N VAL A 443 -1.35 15.71 -23.72
CA VAL A 443 -0.28 16.64 -23.34
C VAL A 443 -0.66 18.13 -23.54
N PRO A 444 -1.28 18.56 -24.67
CA PRO A 444 -1.68 19.96 -24.84
C PRO A 444 -2.84 20.40 -23.91
N GLY A 445 -3.64 19.46 -23.44
CA GLY A 445 -4.81 19.76 -22.58
C GLY A 445 -4.50 19.82 -21.09
N LEU A 446 -3.30 19.40 -20.69
CA LEU A 446 -2.85 19.33 -19.31
C LEU A 446 -1.82 20.41 -18.91
N ASN A 447 -1.48 21.32 -19.85
CA ASN A 447 -0.59 22.48 -19.63
C ASN A 447 -1.36 23.71 -19.18
#